data_56970eedebd1e3e8d8f23e4ff8fd7e42
#
_entry.id   56970eedebd1e3e8d8f23e4ff8fd7e42
#
_cell.length_a   1.000
_cell.length_b   1.000
_cell.length_c   1.000
_cell.angle_alpha   90.00
_cell.angle_beta   90.00
_cell.angle_gamma   90.00
#
_symmetry.space_group_name_H-M   'P 1'
#
loop_
_entity.id
_entity.type
_entity.pdbx_description
1 polymer ?
#
loop_
_entity_poly.entity_id
_entity_poly.type
_entity_poly.pdbx_seq_one_letter_code
_entity_poly.pdbx_strand_id
1 'polypeptide(L)'
;MRALLPALDVQDQPLVHALQIDGRAPFSRIADVLGVSDQTVARRYTRLRTTSTLRVVGLTDPMRVGDTPWFVRVRCTPDAAGSVGEALARHPDTSWVKLTSGGTEIICNVRTRDRGESDALLLQKLPRTPRVVDVSAHSLLHVFFGQERSLVSKTGPLTPEQVAALTPADAPASRPHEPAAPYPLEARDHRLLAALTQDGRAPLGELAAATGWSQTTVRRRLAELRAAGVLYFDLDYHPRILHHGFRATLWLQVEPARLDTVGRALAEHPEVPFAAATTGATNLCASINTQNAGSFYRYLTGPVASLPGVQHASTAPTHRLLKGPGPLWPQPAAGGKP
;
A
#
# COMPACT_ATOMS: atom_id res chain seq x y z
N MET A 1 -1.97 -18.88 -16.89
CA MET A 1 -1.18 -17.99 -16.02
C MET A 1 -1.74 -16.58 -16.18
N ARG A 2 -2.36 -16.03 -15.15
CA ARG A 2 -3.01 -14.70 -15.20
C ARG A 2 -1.91 -13.63 -15.12
N ALA A 3 -1.91 -12.66 -16.01
CA ALA A 3 -0.97 -11.52 -15.95
C ALA A 3 -1.23 -10.73 -14.66
N LEU A 4 -0.22 -10.58 -13.83
CA LEU A 4 -0.23 -9.89 -12.54
C LEU A 4 -0.69 -8.45 -12.66
N LEU A 5 -0.18 -7.76 -13.67
CA LEU A 5 -0.53 -6.41 -14.07
C LEU A 5 -0.54 -6.43 -15.60
N PRO A 6 -1.70 -6.40 -16.25
CA PRO A 6 -1.80 -6.50 -17.72
C PRO A 6 -1.00 -5.45 -18.48
N ALA A 7 -0.63 -4.35 -17.82
CA ALA A 7 0.20 -3.28 -18.39
C ALA A 7 1.70 -3.49 -18.23
N LEU A 8 2.15 -4.52 -17.46
CA LEU A 8 3.56 -4.87 -17.35
C LEU A 8 3.93 -5.95 -18.38
N ASP A 9 5.07 -5.76 -19.01
CA ASP A 9 5.68 -6.79 -19.84
C ASP A 9 5.83 -8.09 -19.02
N VAL A 10 5.47 -9.23 -19.63
CA VAL A 10 5.58 -10.55 -19.02
C VAL A 10 7.00 -10.80 -18.50
N GLN A 11 8.02 -10.28 -19.21
CA GLN A 11 9.41 -10.41 -18.83
C GLN A 11 9.79 -9.60 -17.57
N ASP A 12 9.00 -8.59 -17.18
CA ASP A 12 9.24 -7.80 -15.97
C ASP A 12 8.54 -8.37 -14.74
N GLN A 13 7.55 -9.21 -14.92
CA GLN A 13 6.76 -9.76 -13.79
C GLN A 13 7.61 -10.52 -12.76
N PRO A 14 8.61 -11.35 -13.16
CA PRO A 14 9.51 -11.98 -12.18
C PRO A 14 10.33 -10.98 -11.37
N LEU A 15 10.84 -9.91 -12.01
CA LEU A 15 11.56 -8.84 -11.33
C LEU A 15 10.66 -8.10 -10.33
N VAL A 16 9.44 -7.79 -10.74
CA VAL A 16 8.45 -7.12 -9.88
C VAL A 16 8.11 -7.99 -8.67
N HIS A 17 7.95 -9.30 -8.86
CA HIS A 17 7.74 -10.23 -7.75
C HIS A 17 8.96 -10.29 -6.82
N ALA A 18 10.17 -10.38 -7.35
CA ALA A 18 11.40 -10.35 -6.56
C ALA A 18 11.53 -9.07 -5.72
N LEU A 19 11.22 -7.90 -6.31
CA LEU A 19 11.23 -6.62 -5.61
C LEU A 19 10.13 -6.48 -4.55
N GLN A 20 9.00 -7.18 -4.72
CA GLN A 20 7.95 -7.23 -3.69
C GLN A 20 8.38 -8.06 -2.48
N ILE A 21 9.18 -9.11 -2.68
CA ILE A 21 9.71 -9.94 -1.58
C ILE A 21 10.80 -9.17 -0.82
N ASP A 22 11.76 -8.59 -1.54
CA ASP A 22 12.79 -7.72 -0.97
C ASP A 22 13.07 -6.53 -1.89
N GLY A 23 12.45 -5.40 -1.59
CA GLY A 23 12.61 -4.15 -2.34
C GLY A 23 14.05 -3.64 -2.38
N ARG A 24 14.94 -4.10 -1.49
CA ARG A 24 16.37 -3.74 -1.45
C ARG A 24 17.32 -4.88 -1.80
N ALA A 25 16.81 -6.03 -2.24
CA ALA A 25 17.68 -7.13 -2.67
C ALA A 25 18.74 -6.62 -3.66
N PRO A 26 20.02 -7.02 -3.52
CA PRO A 26 21.04 -6.74 -4.51
C PRO A 26 20.61 -7.26 -5.89
N PHE A 27 20.92 -6.53 -6.95
CA PHE A 27 20.55 -6.98 -8.30
C PHE A 27 21.23 -8.30 -8.68
N SER A 28 22.45 -8.56 -8.18
CA SER A 28 23.10 -9.86 -8.32
C SER A 28 22.29 -11.00 -7.71
N ARG A 29 21.76 -10.84 -6.49
CA ARG A 29 20.90 -11.85 -5.85
C ARG A 29 19.61 -12.12 -6.64
N ILE A 30 18.96 -11.04 -7.15
CA ILE A 30 17.79 -11.19 -8.02
C ILE A 30 18.16 -11.90 -9.32
N ALA A 31 19.30 -11.55 -9.91
CA ALA A 31 19.83 -12.14 -11.14
C ALA A 31 20.08 -13.65 -11.00
N ASP A 32 20.73 -14.05 -9.90
CA ASP A 32 20.99 -15.45 -9.59
C ASP A 32 19.69 -16.27 -9.51
N VAL A 33 18.66 -15.72 -8.81
CA VAL A 33 17.37 -16.39 -8.64
C VAL A 33 16.58 -16.46 -9.95
N LEU A 34 16.69 -15.43 -10.80
CA LEU A 34 15.96 -15.36 -12.06
C LEU A 34 16.70 -16.01 -13.24
N GLY A 35 17.96 -16.45 -13.06
CA GLY A 35 18.77 -17.02 -14.12
C GLY A 35 19.13 -16.03 -15.24
N VAL A 36 19.36 -14.75 -14.89
CA VAL A 36 19.74 -13.68 -15.81
C VAL A 36 20.98 -12.94 -15.31
N SER A 37 21.56 -12.03 -16.10
CA SER A 37 22.66 -11.19 -15.61
C SER A 37 22.16 -10.06 -14.71
N ASP A 38 22.98 -9.64 -13.74
CA ASP A 38 22.73 -8.49 -12.85
C ASP A 38 22.53 -7.18 -13.66
N GLN A 39 23.26 -7.03 -14.77
CA GLN A 39 23.10 -5.91 -15.71
C GLN A 39 21.71 -5.91 -16.35
N THR A 40 21.16 -7.09 -16.67
CA THR A 40 19.78 -7.21 -17.18
C THR A 40 18.76 -6.76 -16.14
N VAL A 41 18.91 -7.20 -14.89
CA VAL A 41 18.05 -6.78 -13.77
C VAL A 41 18.14 -5.26 -13.57
N ALA A 42 19.35 -4.70 -13.50
CA ALA A 42 19.58 -3.27 -13.31
C ALA A 42 18.92 -2.44 -14.44
N ARG A 43 19.13 -2.85 -15.69
CA ARG A 43 18.54 -2.18 -16.87
C ARG A 43 17.01 -2.22 -16.84
N ARG A 44 16.39 -3.37 -16.51
CA ARG A 44 14.93 -3.51 -16.42
C ARG A 44 14.38 -2.62 -15.29
N TYR A 45 14.99 -2.66 -14.11
CA TYR A 45 14.57 -1.80 -13.00
C TYR A 45 14.69 -0.30 -13.33
N THR A 46 15.83 0.12 -13.91
CA THR A 46 16.03 1.51 -14.36
C THR A 46 14.96 1.92 -15.36
N ARG A 47 14.63 1.09 -16.34
CA ARG A 47 13.56 1.36 -17.30
C ARG A 47 12.22 1.53 -16.58
N LEU A 48 11.81 0.61 -15.71
CA LEU A 48 10.56 0.69 -14.98
C LEU A 48 10.45 1.97 -14.12
N ARG A 49 11.56 2.40 -13.54
CA ARG A 49 11.65 3.62 -12.74
C ARG A 49 11.59 4.88 -13.63
N THR A 50 12.39 4.97 -14.70
CA THR A 50 12.48 6.14 -15.57
C THR A 50 11.22 6.36 -16.40
N THR A 51 10.51 5.30 -16.77
CA THR A 51 9.20 5.37 -17.42
C THR A 51 8.06 5.65 -16.42
N SER A 52 8.38 5.92 -15.17
CA SER A 52 7.37 6.12 -14.11
C SER A 52 6.36 4.98 -14.02
N THR A 53 6.79 3.74 -14.24
CA THR A 53 5.92 2.55 -14.16
C THR A 53 5.75 2.08 -12.73
N LEU A 54 6.88 1.91 -12.01
CA LEU A 54 6.92 1.58 -10.60
C LEU A 54 8.18 2.14 -9.95
N ARG A 55 8.14 2.27 -8.64
CA ARG A 55 9.30 2.55 -7.78
C ARG A 55 9.18 1.75 -6.49
N VAL A 56 10.31 1.45 -5.87
CA VAL A 56 10.36 0.93 -4.49
C VAL A 56 10.29 2.10 -3.54
N VAL A 57 9.45 2.01 -2.53
CA VAL A 57 9.34 2.99 -1.44
C VAL A 57 9.56 2.32 -0.10
N GLY A 58 10.24 3.01 0.82
CA GLY A 58 10.34 2.58 2.21
C GLY A 58 9.23 3.24 3.03
N LEU A 59 8.44 2.44 3.70
CA LEU A 59 7.28 2.86 4.47
C LEU A 59 7.41 2.42 5.92
N THR A 60 6.73 3.14 6.80
CA THR A 60 6.66 2.78 8.22
C THR A 60 5.30 2.18 8.56
N ASP A 61 5.30 1.17 9.41
CA ASP A 61 4.07 0.74 10.05
C ASP A 61 3.60 1.82 11.04
N PRO A 62 2.44 2.46 10.79
CA PRO A 62 1.97 3.54 11.63
C PRO A 62 1.79 3.11 13.10
N MET A 63 1.27 1.91 13.35
CA MET A 63 1.03 1.43 14.71
C MET A 63 2.35 1.19 15.47
N ARG A 64 3.43 0.81 14.75
CA ARG A 64 4.76 0.59 15.34
C ARG A 64 5.49 1.88 15.69
N VAL A 65 5.11 3.01 15.09
CA VAL A 65 5.70 4.33 15.38
C VAL A 65 4.79 5.21 16.26
N GLY A 66 3.67 4.65 16.74
CA GLY A 66 2.74 5.37 17.61
C GLY A 66 1.74 6.26 16.87
N ASP A 67 1.68 6.16 15.54
CA ASP A 67 0.68 6.86 14.74
C ASP A 67 -0.65 6.08 14.74
N THR A 68 -1.75 6.80 14.61
CA THR A 68 -3.07 6.18 14.42
C THR A 68 -3.42 6.18 12.93
N PRO A 69 -3.56 4.99 12.30
CA PRO A 69 -4.03 4.89 10.93
C PRO A 69 -5.54 4.95 10.85
N TRP A 70 -6.05 5.77 9.94
CA TRP A 70 -7.47 5.94 9.66
C TRP A 70 -7.79 5.56 8.22
N PHE A 71 -8.89 4.89 8.03
CA PHE A 71 -9.54 4.70 6.75
C PHE A 71 -10.68 5.72 6.63
N VAL A 72 -10.55 6.66 5.70
CA VAL A 72 -11.43 7.82 5.62
C VAL A 72 -12.24 7.76 4.34
N ARG A 73 -13.54 8.01 4.47
CA ARG A 73 -14.48 8.16 3.37
C ARG A 73 -14.98 9.60 3.36
N VAL A 74 -14.86 10.27 2.23
CA VAL A 74 -15.30 11.66 2.03
C VAL A 74 -16.30 11.67 0.90
N ARG A 75 -17.55 11.97 1.21
CA ARG A 75 -18.62 12.17 0.22
C ARG A 75 -18.67 13.62 -0.19
N CYS A 76 -18.66 13.85 -1.48
CA CYS A 76 -18.68 15.18 -2.08
C CYS A 76 -19.84 15.32 -3.07
N THR A 77 -20.17 16.57 -3.40
CA THR A 77 -20.94 16.83 -4.62
C THR A 77 -20.15 16.35 -5.85
N PRO A 78 -20.82 15.86 -6.92
CA PRO A 78 -20.15 15.24 -8.07
C PRO A 78 -19.09 16.12 -8.74
N ASP A 79 -19.30 17.43 -8.77
CA ASP A 79 -18.39 18.42 -9.35
C ASP A 79 -17.15 18.72 -8.51
N ALA A 80 -17.15 18.37 -7.22
CA ALA A 80 -16.07 18.68 -6.28
C ALA A 80 -15.14 17.50 -5.97
N ALA A 81 -15.60 16.27 -6.14
CA ALA A 81 -14.83 15.10 -5.69
C ALA A 81 -13.46 15.00 -6.35
N GLY A 82 -13.32 15.42 -7.62
CA GLY A 82 -12.03 15.44 -8.31
C GLY A 82 -11.02 16.37 -7.64
N SER A 83 -11.38 17.64 -7.43
CA SER A 83 -10.50 18.66 -6.84
C SER A 83 -10.19 18.38 -5.36
N VAL A 84 -11.17 17.92 -4.59
CA VAL A 84 -10.96 17.50 -3.18
C VAL A 84 -10.04 16.29 -3.12
N GLY A 85 -10.24 15.29 -4.00
CA GLY A 85 -9.37 14.12 -4.09
C GLY A 85 -7.92 14.48 -4.44
N GLU A 86 -7.71 15.40 -5.37
CA GLU A 86 -6.37 15.89 -5.72
C GLU A 86 -5.72 16.68 -4.57
N ALA A 87 -6.48 17.48 -3.83
CA ALA A 87 -6.00 18.16 -2.64
C ALA A 87 -5.57 17.15 -1.56
N LEU A 88 -6.38 16.12 -1.31
CA LEU A 88 -6.03 15.03 -0.41
C LEU A 88 -4.78 14.27 -0.89
N ALA A 89 -4.66 14.00 -2.19
CA ALA A 89 -3.49 13.31 -2.74
C ALA A 89 -2.18 14.10 -2.53
N ARG A 90 -2.23 15.43 -2.52
CA ARG A 90 -1.08 16.29 -2.21
C ARG A 90 -0.72 16.34 -0.72
N HIS A 91 -1.66 15.97 0.17
CA HIS A 91 -1.38 16.03 1.60
C HIS A 91 -0.36 14.94 2.00
N PRO A 92 0.68 15.27 2.80
CA PRO A 92 1.74 14.32 3.15
C PRO A 92 1.23 13.12 3.97
N ASP A 93 0.26 13.33 4.85
CA ASP A 93 -0.26 12.29 5.75
C ASP A 93 -1.33 11.41 5.12
N THR A 94 -1.62 11.55 3.83
CA THR A 94 -2.54 10.70 3.12
C THR A 94 -1.82 9.69 2.23
N SER A 95 -2.43 8.53 2.04
CA SER A 95 -2.04 7.51 1.07
C SER A 95 -3.26 6.80 0.50
N TRP A 96 -3.07 6.06 -0.58
CA TRP A 96 -4.13 5.28 -1.23
C TRP A 96 -5.40 6.10 -1.52
N VAL A 97 -5.21 7.35 -2.03
CA VAL A 97 -6.32 8.24 -2.35
C VAL A 97 -7.00 7.79 -3.64
N LYS A 98 -8.27 7.43 -3.54
CA LYS A 98 -9.08 6.85 -4.64
C LYS A 98 -10.36 7.66 -4.83
N LEU A 99 -10.73 7.92 -6.08
CA LEU A 99 -12.10 8.32 -6.45
C LEU A 99 -12.93 7.06 -6.66
N THR A 100 -14.07 6.97 -6.00
CA THR A 100 -14.95 5.81 -5.97
C THR A 100 -16.38 6.19 -6.28
N SER A 101 -17.26 5.19 -6.42
CA SER A 101 -18.72 5.38 -6.50
C SER A 101 -19.16 6.36 -7.59
N GLY A 102 -18.57 6.24 -8.80
CA GLY A 102 -18.90 7.13 -9.92
C GLY A 102 -18.38 8.57 -9.75
N GLY A 103 -17.40 8.81 -8.86
CA GLY A 103 -16.83 10.13 -8.64
C GLY A 103 -17.58 10.98 -7.62
N THR A 104 -18.38 10.37 -6.75
CA THR A 104 -19.09 11.07 -5.66
C THR A 104 -18.47 10.83 -4.29
N GLU A 105 -17.49 9.92 -4.21
CA GLU A 105 -16.84 9.53 -2.96
C GLU A 105 -15.31 9.45 -3.16
N ILE A 106 -14.59 9.87 -2.14
CA ILE A 106 -13.14 9.69 -2.04
C ILE A 106 -12.88 8.77 -0.88
N ILE A 107 -12.01 7.77 -1.09
CA ILE A 107 -11.53 6.90 -0.03
C ILE A 107 -10.02 7.09 0.05
N CYS A 108 -9.49 7.29 1.27
CA CYS A 108 -8.05 7.40 1.50
C CYS A 108 -7.66 6.88 2.88
N ASN A 109 -6.40 6.54 3.03
CA ASN A 109 -5.79 6.34 4.34
C ASN A 109 -5.23 7.67 4.82
N VAL A 110 -5.45 7.98 6.10
CA VAL A 110 -4.87 9.14 6.79
C VAL A 110 -4.07 8.63 7.97
N ARG A 111 -2.88 9.16 8.16
CA ARG A 111 -2.04 8.88 9.33
C ARG A 111 -2.06 10.10 10.23
N THR A 112 -2.41 9.92 11.48
CA THR A 112 -2.35 10.97 12.49
C THR A 112 -1.13 10.74 13.38
N ARG A 113 -0.19 11.72 13.35
CA ARG A 113 1.00 11.74 14.19
C ARG A 113 0.68 12.56 15.41
N ASP A 114 0.61 12.26 16.50
CA ASP A 114 0.30 13.08 17.67
C ASP A 114 -0.99 13.93 17.62
N ARG A 115 -1.58 14.20 18.77
CA ARG A 115 -2.97 14.71 18.95
C ARG A 115 -3.20 16.18 18.51
N GLY A 116 -2.26 16.82 17.82
CA GLY A 116 -2.38 18.24 17.51
C GLY A 116 -2.68 18.58 16.05
N GLU A 117 -1.78 18.28 15.10
CA GLU A 117 -1.89 18.79 13.71
C GLU A 117 -2.67 17.87 12.77
N SER A 118 -2.65 16.57 12.99
CA SER A 118 -3.32 15.61 12.13
C SER A 118 -4.81 15.49 12.42
N ASP A 119 -5.23 15.81 13.63
CA ASP A 119 -6.63 16.05 13.96
C ASP A 119 -7.19 17.23 13.15
N ALA A 120 -6.34 18.18 12.76
CA ALA A 120 -6.73 19.31 11.94
C ALA A 120 -7.22 18.90 10.54
N LEU A 121 -6.67 17.85 9.91
CA LEU A 121 -7.18 17.39 8.62
C LEU A 121 -8.58 16.79 8.76
N LEU A 122 -8.75 15.84 9.69
CA LEU A 122 -10.00 15.10 9.87
C LEU A 122 -11.08 15.95 10.54
N LEU A 123 -10.74 16.69 11.60
CA LEU A 123 -11.72 17.40 12.43
C LEU A 123 -11.96 18.84 12.01
N GLN A 124 -11.05 19.47 11.27
CA GLN A 124 -11.16 20.88 10.92
C GLN A 124 -11.19 21.12 9.42
N LYS A 125 -10.23 20.61 8.65
CA LYS A 125 -10.10 20.95 7.24
C LYS A 125 -11.17 20.25 6.39
N LEU A 126 -11.32 18.93 6.52
CA LEU A 126 -12.30 18.18 5.73
C LEU A 126 -13.74 18.61 5.99
N PRO A 127 -14.22 18.72 7.26
CA PRO A 127 -15.60 19.17 7.52
C PRO A 127 -15.91 20.60 7.09
N ARG A 128 -14.88 21.45 6.97
CA ARG A 128 -15.01 22.84 6.50
C ARG A 128 -14.80 23.02 5.01
N THR A 129 -14.41 21.95 4.30
CA THR A 129 -14.20 22.02 2.85
C THR A 129 -15.52 22.17 2.12
N PRO A 130 -15.69 23.21 1.30
CA PRO A 130 -16.93 23.41 0.54
C PRO A 130 -17.28 22.20 -0.31
N ARG A 131 -18.57 21.85 -0.37
CA ARG A 131 -19.09 20.72 -1.15
C ARG A 131 -18.69 19.31 -0.64
N VAL A 132 -18.01 19.21 0.48
CA VAL A 132 -17.95 17.97 1.26
C VAL A 132 -19.28 17.82 1.98
N VAL A 133 -19.96 16.71 1.74
CA VAL A 133 -21.31 16.41 2.25
C VAL A 133 -21.25 15.60 3.53
N ASP A 134 -20.28 14.67 3.58
CA ASP A 134 -20.12 13.77 4.71
C ASP A 134 -18.67 13.26 4.81
N VAL A 135 -18.20 13.05 6.03
CA VAL A 135 -16.89 12.48 6.32
C VAL A 135 -17.05 11.40 7.38
N SER A 136 -16.67 10.19 7.05
CA SER A 136 -16.55 9.11 8.04
C SER A 136 -15.11 8.61 8.11
N ALA A 137 -14.60 8.46 9.34
CA ALA A 137 -13.26 7.99 9.62
C ALA A 137 -13.33 6.73 10.51
N HIS A 138 -12.65 5.70 10.07
CA HIS A 138 -12.60 4.40 10.72
C HIS A 138 -11.16 4.11 11.12
N SER A 139 -10.88 3.96 12.42
CA SER A 139 -9.54 3.56 12.86
C SER A 139 -9.25 2.14 12.42
N LEU A 140 -8.07 1.89 11.85
CA LEU A 140 -7.60 0.54 11.58
C LEU A 140 -7.18 -0.10 12.90
N LEU A 141 -7.76 -1.27 13.18
CA LEU A 141 -7.50 -2.01 14.41
C LEU A 141 -6.48 -3.13 14.20
N HIS A 142 -6.56 -3.80 13.05
CA HIS A 142 -5.68 -4.91 12.70
C HIS A 142 -5.62 -5.08 11.18
N VAL A 143 -4.43 -5.32 10.63
CA VAL A 143 -4.22 -5.61 9.20
C VAL A 143 -4.00 -7.10 9.02
N PHE A 144 -4.95 -7.80 8.39
CA PHE A 144 -4.84 -9.23 8.07
C PHE A 144 -3.91 -9.49 6.88
N PHE A 145 -3.98 -8.62 5.87
CA PHE A 145 -3.16 -8.69 4.67
C PHE A 145 -2.92 -7.28 4.09
N GLY A 146 -1.70 -7.02 3.60
CA GLY A 146 -1.28 -5.74 3.05
C GLY A 146 0.11 -5.34 3.54
N GLN A 147 0.43 -4.05 3.50
CA GLN A 147 1.73 -3.48 3.90
C GLN A 147 2.85 -3.99 2.97
N GLU A 148 3.84 -4.76 3.46
CA GLU A 148 4.89 -5.38 2.64
C GLU A 148 4.36 -6.50 1.73
N ARG A 149 3.15 -6.98 1.94
CA ARG A 149 2.49 -7.99 1.13
C ARG A 149 1.46 -7.36 0.19
N SER A 150 1.44 -7.78 -1.03
CA SER A 150 0.51 -7.29 -2.04
C SER A 150 -0.11 -8.44 -2.84
N LEU A 151 -0.94 -8.11 -3.81
CA LEU A 151 -1.47 -9.11 -4.74
C LEU A 151 -0.34 -9.89 -5.44
N VAL A 152 0.79 -9.24 -5.71
CA VAL A 152 1.97 -9.85 -6.32
C VAL A 152 2.54 -10.96 -5.46
N SER A 153 2.49 -10.83 -4.14
CA SER A 153 2.94 -11.86 -3.21
C SER A 153 2.09 -13.14 -3.28
N LYS A 154 0.82 -13.06 -3.71
CA LYS A 154 -0.08 -14.22 -3.84
C LYS A 154 -0.05 -14.83 -5.24
N THR A 155 0.10 -14.00 -6.27
CA THR A 155 -0.14 -14.38 -7.67
C THR A 155 1.08 -14.23 -8.56
N GLY A 156 2.23 -13.88 -7.97
CA GLY A 156 3.50 -13.70 -8.67
C GLY A 156 4.04 -14.98 -9.29
N PRO A 157 4.89 -14.85 -10.34
CA PRO A 157 5.36 -15.98 -11.12
C PRO A 157 6.52 -16.77 -10.50
N LEU A 158 7.11 -16.30 -9.39
CA LEU A 158 8.25 -16.99 -8.75
C LEU A 158 7.80 -18.27 -8.05
N THR A 159 8.64 -19.30 -8.09
CA THR A 159 8.40 -20.53 -7.34
C THR A 159 8.61 -20.34 -5.84
N PRO A 160 8.08 -21.23 -4.99
CA PRO A 160 8.32 -21.16 -3.55
C PRO A 160 9.81 -21.13 -3.17
N GLU A 161 10.66 -21.88 -3.90
CA GLU A 161 12.12 -21.93 -3.69
C GLU A 161 12.76 -20.58 -4.03
N GLN A 162 12.33 -19.94 -5.13
CA GLN A 162 12.79 -18.61 -5.53
C GLN A 162 12.35 -17.53 -4.52
N VAL A 163 11.12 -17.65 -4.01
CA VAL A 163 10.60 -16.76 -2.95
C VAL A 163 11.45 -16.92 -1.69
N ALA A 164 11.70 -18.17 -1.24
CA ALA A 164 12.52 -18.44 -0.07
C ALA A 164 13.95 -17.90 -0.23
N ALA A 165 14.55 -18.07 -1.43
CA ALA A 165 15.89 -17.56 -1.73
C ALA A 165 15.98 -16.02 -1.72
N LEU A 166 14.88 -15.29 -1.92
CA LEU A 166 14.83 -13.82 -1.88
C LEU A 166 14.36 -13.27 -0.54
N THR A 167 13.71 -14.09 0.30
CA THR A 167 13.21 -13.63 1.60
C THR A 167 14.38 -13.14 2.47
N PRO A 168 14.32 -11.90 2.98
CA PRO A 168 15.39 -11.36 3.82
C PRO A 168 15.46 -12.10 5.15
N ALA A 169 16.69 -12.30 5.65
CA ALA A 169 16.91 -12.94 6.95
C ALA A 169 16.42 -12.07 8.14
N ASP A 170 16.32 -10.77 7.93
CA ASP A 170 15.80 -9.78 8.87
C ASP A 170 14.29 -9.49 8.69
N ALA A 171 13.61 -10.25 7.83
CA ALA A 171 12.17 -10.14 7.71
C ALA A 171 11.50 -10.59 9.03
N PRO A 172 10.55 -9.82 9.57
CA PRO A 172 9.84 -10.23 10.77
C PRO A 172 9.08 -11.53 10.50
N ALA A 173 9.30 -12.54 11.32
CA ALA A 173 8.71 -13.90 11.15
C ALA A 173 7.17 -13.88 11.17
N SER A 174 6.59 -12.96 11.89
CA SER A 174 5.16 -12.62 11.88
C SER A 174 4.99 -11.28 12.61
N ARG A 175 3.99 -10.50 12.22
CA ARG A 175 3.63 -9.33 13.03
C ARG A 175 2.87 -9.80 14.25
N PRO A 176 3.30 -9.40 15.47
CA PRO A 176 2.54 -9.71 16.67
C PRO A 176 1.12 -9.15 16.56
N HIS A 177 0.13 -9.93 16.97
CA HIS A 177 -1.26 -9.47 17.09
C HIS A 177 -1.44 -8.46 18.22
N GLU A 178 -0.49 -8.44 19.17
CA GLU A 178 -0.54 -7.54 20.32
C GLU A 178 0.02 -6.16 19.95
N PRO A 179 -0.62 -5.09 20.42
CA PRO A 179 -0.09 -3.74 20.30
C PRO A 179 1.23 -3.67 21.08
N ALA A 180 2.35 -3.75 20.38
CA ALA A 180 3.64 -3.46 20.98
C ALA A 180 3.74 -1.96 21.26
N ALA A 181 4.45 -1.60 22.33
CA ALA A 181 4.76 -0.19 22.60
C ALA A 181 5.39 0.47 21.36
N PRO A 182 5.08 1.75 21.11
CA PRO A 182 5.68 2.48 20.00
C PRO A 182 7.22 2.39 20.02
N TYR A 183 7.79 2.07 18.85
CA TYR A 183 9.24 2.00 18.73
C TYR A 183 9.84 3.42 18.78
N PRO A 184 10.81 3.68 19.67
CA PRO A 184 11.39 5.02 19.78
C PRO A 184 12.21 5.37 18.54
N LEU A 185 11.82 6.45 17.86
CA LEU A 185 12.53 7.00 16.72
C LEU A 185 13.23 8.30 17.10
N GLU A 186 14.49 8.43 16.68
CA GLU A 186 15.28 9.65 16.81
C GLU A 186 15.09 10.59 15.60
N ALA A 187 15.50 11.83 15.72
CA ALA A 187 15.45 12.82 14.62
C ALA A 187 16.18 12.34 13.36
N ARG A 188 17.25 11.58 13.51
CA ARG A 188 18.00 10.99 12.39
C ARG A 188 17.25 9.84 11.72
N ASP A 189 16.48 9.05 12.48
CA ASP A 189 15.60 8.03 11.93
C ASP A 189 14.53 8.66 11.04
N HIS A 190 13.92 9.74 11.46
CA HIS A 190 12.93 10.46 10.64
C HIS A 190 13.53 10.94 9.30
N ARG A 191 14.80 11.41 9.30
CA ARG A 191 15.48 11.76 8.04
C ARG A 191 15.76 10.55 7.17
N LEU A 192 16.18 9.42 7.75
CA LEU A 192 16.37 8.16 7.04
C LEU A 192 15.07 7.68 6.40
N LEU A 193 13.99 7.64 7.16
CA LEU A 193 12.67 7.19 6.71
C LEU A 193 12.09 8.12 5.64
N ALA A 194 12.29 9.44 5.77
CA ALA A 194 11.88 10.41 4.75
C ALA A 194 12.62 10.19 3.42
N ALA A 195 13.94 9.96 3.45
CA ALA A 195 14.70 9.64 2.24
C ALA A 195 14.25 8.33 1.60
N LEU A 196 13.98 7.28 2.39
CA LEU A 196 13.51 5.99 1.90
C LEU A 196 12.09 6.06 1.34
N THR A 197 11.25 6.95 1.84
CA THR A 197 9.90 7.17 1.29
C THR A 197 9.97 7.75 -0.13
N GLN A 198 11.00 8.55 -0.44
CA GLN A 198 11.22 9.06 -1.80
C GLN A 198 11.82 8.00 -2.73
N ASP A 199 12.84 7.28 -2.24
CA ASP A 199 13.49 6.18 -2.94
C ASP A 199 13.87 5.06 -1.98
N GLY A 200 13.08 4.00 -1.95
CA GLY A 200 13.33 2.81 -1.12
C GLY A 200 14.66 2.12 -1.45
N ARG A 201 15.23 2.36 -2.63
CA ARG A 201 16.53 1.83 -3.06
C ARG A 201 17.65 2.87 -3.05
N ALA A 202 17.46 4.02 -2.42
CA ALA A 202 18.51 5.04 -2.29
C ALA A 202 19.83 4.40 -1.82
N PRO A 203 20.98 4.76 -2.45
CA PRO A 203 22.30 4.26 -2.08
C PRO A 203 22.66 4.60 -0.63
N LEU A 204 23.44 3.73 0.02
CA LEU A 204 23.87 3.98 1.41
C LEU A 204 24.61 5.32 1.58
N GLY A 205 25.34 5.77 0.56
CA GLY A 205 26.01 7.07 0.58
C GLY A 205 25.03 8.25 0.67
N GLU A 206 23.93 8.21 -0.09
CA GLU A 206 22.88 9.24 -0.05
C GLU A 206 22.15 9.23 1.31
N LEU A 207 21.82 8.04 1.82
CA LEU A 207 21.21 7.89 3.14
C LEU A 207 22.15 8.38 4.27
N ALA A 208 23.45 8.11 4.15
CA ALA A 208 24.48 8.60 5.07
C ALA A 208 24.54 10.14 5.06
N ALA A 209 24.53 10.75 3.87
CA ALA A 209 24.49 12.20 3.71
C ALA A 209 23.22 12.81 4.31
N ALA A 210 22.04 12.21 4.07
CA ALA A 210 20.76 12.69 4.59
C ALA A 210 20.67 12.62 6.13
N THR A 211 21.31 11.63 6.75
CA THR A 211 21.21 11.38 8.20
C THR A 211 22.38 11.97 8.99
N GLY A 212 23.54 12.20 8.36
CA GLY A 212 24.80 12.48 9.01
C GLY A 212 25.41 11.27 9.74
N TRP A 213 25.00 10.06 9.37
CA TRP A 213 25.61 8.82 9.87
C TRP A 213 26.65 8.23 8.89
N SER A 214 27.49 7.34 9.38
CA SER A 214 28.32 6.51 8.50
C SER A 214 27.45 5.50 7.73
N GLN A 215 27.92 5.05 6.56
CA GLN A 215 27.20 4.00 5.80
C GLN A 215 27.00 2.71 6.59
N THR A 216 27.97 2.36 7.45
CA THR A 216 27.87 1.20 8.34
C THR A 216 26.76 1.37 9.36
N THR A 217 26.62 2.57 9.95
CA THR A 217 25.55 2.89 10.88
C THR A 217 24.18 2.85 10.18
N VAL A 218 24.09 3.42 8.96
CA VAL A 218 22.85 3.34 8.15
C VAL A 218 22.46 1.90 7.87
N ARG A 219 23.41 1.06 7.44
CA ARG A 219 23.14 -0.38 7.17
C ARG A 219 22.61 -1.10 8.41
N ARG A 220 23.26 -0.91 9.56
CA ARG A 220 22.83 -1.50 10.83
C ARG A 220 21.43 -1.00 11.21
N ARG A 221 21.19 0.30 11.11
CA ARG A 221 19.89 0.91 11.48
C ARG A 221 18.74 0.45 10.57
N LEU A 222 19.00 0.28 9.28
CA LEU A 222 18.02 -0.31 8.34
C LEU A 222 17.60 -1.72 8.77
N ALA A 223 18.58 -2.58 9.12
CA ALA A 223 18.30 -3.93 9.59
C ALA A 223 17.52 -3.93 10.92
N GLU A 224 17.89 -3.08 11.88
CA GLU A 224 17.18 -2.91 13.16
C GLU A 224 15.72 -2.50 12.96
N LEU A 225 15.45 -1.48 12.13
CA LEU A 225 14.11 -0.99 11.87
C LEU A 225 13.24 -2.01 11.12
N ARG A 226 13.85 -2.81 10.22
CA ARG A 226 13.16 -3.92 9.53
C ARG A 226 12.84 -5.05 10.49
N ALA A 227 13.80 -5.52 11.26
CA ALA A 227 13.61 -6.58 12.24
C ALA A 227 12.56 -6.21 13.30
N ALA A 228 12.50 -4.93 13.69
CA ALA A 228 11.48 -4.39 14.58
C ALA A 228 10.09 -4.24 13.93
N GLY A 229 9.95 -4.51 12.63
CA GLY A 229 8.70 -4.31 11.88
C GLY A 229 8.27 -2.84 11.74
N VAL A 230 9.19 -1.89 11.99
CA VAL A 230 8.96 -0.45 11.84
C VAL A 230 9.03 -0.03 10.38
N LEU A 231 10.06 -0.51 9.68
CA LEU A 231 10.32 -0.20 8.27
C LEU A 231 10.02 -1.43 7.41
N TYR A 232 9.26 -1.22 6.35
CA TYR A 232 9.07 -2.19 5.28
C TYR A 232 9.22 -1.53 3.91
N PHE A 233 9.42 -2.32 2.87
CA PHE A 233 9.49 -1.84 1.49
C PHE A 233 8.30 -2.33 0.71
N ASP A 234 7.74 -1.43 -0.11
CA ASP A 234 6.60 -1.74 -0.97
C ASP A 234 6.82 -1.19 -2.38
N LEU A 235 6.06 -1.69 -3.33
CA LEU A 235 6.06 -1.23 -4.71
C LEU A 235 4.96 -0.18 -4.91
N ASP A 236 5.38 1.02 -5.23
CA ASP A 236 4.46 2.09 -5.63
C ASP A 236 4.33 2.10 -7.15
N TYR A 237 3.17 1.71 -7.62
CA TYR A 237 2.84 1.66 -9.04
C TYR A 237 2.22 2.98 -9.49
N HIS A 238 2.62 3.44 -10.66
CA HIS A 238 1.97 4.61 -11.24
C HIS A 238 0.48 4.31 -11.47
N PRO A 239 -0.44 5.23 -11.10
CA PRO A 239 -1.87 5.02 -11.25
C PRO A 239 -2.31 4.55 -12.64
N ARG A 240 -1.63 5.00 -13.71
CA ARG A 240 -1.94 4.63 -15.10
C ARG A 240 -1.86 3.13 -15.38
N ILE A 241 -0.94 2.39 -14.74
CA ILE A 241 -0.82 0.94 -14.97
C ILE A 241 -1.82 0.12 -14.18
N LEU A 242 -2.48 0.74 -13.23
CA LEU A 242 -3.46 0.11 -12.37
C LEU A 242 -4.90 0.23 -12.91
N HIS A 243 -5.11 0.78 -14.11
CA HIS A 243 -6.45 0.95 -14.70
C HIS A 243 -7.08 -0.33 -15.27
N HIS A 244 -6.34 -1.43 -15.33
CA HIS A 244 -6.86 -2.69 -15.85
C HIS A 244 -7.60 -3.49 -14.78
N GLY A 245 -8.74 -4.06 -15.16
CA GLY A 245 -9.60 -4.84 -14.29
C GLY A 245 -10.65 -3.99 -13.55
N PHE A 246 -11.41 -4.65 -12.69
CA PHE A 246 -12.42 -4.05 -11.83
C PHE A 246 -11.90 -4.02 -10.39
N ARG A 247 -11.87 -2.86 -9.78
CA ARG A 247 -11.42 -2.63 -8.42
C ARG A 247 -12.52 -2.05 -7.59
N ALA A 248 -12.64 -2.51 -6.36
CA ALA A 248 -13.58 -1.98 -5.40
C ALA A 248 -13.01 -2.01 -3.98
N THR A 249 -13.50 -1.15 -3.14
CA THR A 249 -13.41 -1.31 -1.69
C THR A 249 -14.66 -2.05 -1.23
N LEU A 250 -14.45 -3.10 -0.46
CA LEU A 250 -15.48 -3.91 0.17
C LEU A 250 -15.51 -3.59 1.66
N TRP A 251 -16.68 -3.29 2.18
CA TRP A 251 -16.94 -3.06 3.58
C TRP A 251 -17.89 -4.15 4.08
N LEU A 252 -17.51 -4.86 5.12
CA LEU A 252 -18.30 -5.92 5.71
C LEU A 252 -18.68 -5.56 7.14
N GLN A 253 -19.91 -5.89 7.51
CA GLN A 253 -20.34 -6.02 8.88
C GLN A 253 -20.26 -7.50 9.24
N VAL A 254 -19.41 -7.81 10.21
CA VAL A 254 -19.14 -9.17 10.66
C VAL A 254 -19.43 -9.29 12.14
N GLU A 255 -20.00 -10.40 12.57
CA GLU A 255 -20.18 -10.70 13.98
C GLU A 255 -18.83 -10.60 14.73
N PRO A 256 -18.73 -9.88 15.86
CA PRO A 256 -17.45 -9.69 16.55
C PRO A 256 -16.71 -10.99 16.87
N ALA A 257 -17.43 -12.05 17.23
CA ALA A 257 -16.86 -13.37 17.53
C ALA A 257 -16.26 -14.06 16.27
N ARG A 258 -16.61 -13.62 15.06
CA ARG A 258 -16.14 -14.17 13.79
C ARG A 258 -15.13 -13.25 13.08
N LEU A 259 -14.89 -12.04 13.58
CA LEU A 259 -14.12 -11.02 12.89
C LEU A 259 -12.70 -11.49 12.53
N ASP A 260 -11.98 -12.10 13.46
CA ASP A 260 -10.63 -12.62 13.20
C ASP A 260 -10.64 -13.75 12.15
N THR A 261 -11.55 -14.72 12.31
CA THR A 261 -11.68 -15.86 11.39
C THR A 261 -12.01 -15.40 9.97
N VAL A 262 -12.97 -14.49 9.82
CA VAL A 262 -13.40 -13.95 8.51
C VAL A 262 -12.28 -13.08 7.90
N GLY A 263 -11.62 -12.26 8.70
CA GLY A 263 -10.50 -11.43 8.24
C GLY A 263 -9.35 -12.27 7.70
N ARG A 264 -8.97 -13.35 8.38
CA ARG A 264 -7.95 -14.30 7.92
C ARG A 264 -8.36 -15.02 6.65
N ALA A 265 -9.60 -15.54 6.60
CA ALA A 265 -10.12 -16.21 5.41
C ALA A 265 -10.11 -15.27 4.20
N LEU A 266 -10.57 -14.03 4.38
CA LEU A 266 -10.57 -13.01 3.33
C LEU A 266 -9.14 -12.67 2.88
N ALA A 267 -8.17 -12.65 3.81
CA ALA A 267 -6.76 -12.42 3.52
C ALA A 267 -6.14 -13.47 2.58
N GLU A 268 -6.66 -14.70 2.55
CA GLU A 268 -6.17 -15.77 1.65
C GLU A 268 -6.73 -15.67 0.22
N HIS A 269 -7.81 -14.92 0.01
CA HIS A 269 -8.41 -14.82 -1.31
C HIS A 269 -7.47 -14.13 -2.31
N PRO A 270 -7.29 -14.70 -3.51
CA PRO A 270 -6.38 -14.14 -4.53
C PRO A 270 -6.83 -12.78 -5.09
N GLU A 271 -8.10 -12.41 -4.90
CA GLU A 271 -8.65 -11.11 -5.31
C GLU A 271 -8.35 -9.98 -4.30
N VAL A 272 -7.81 -10.30 -3.11
CA VAL A 272 -7.68 -9.37 -1.98
C VAL A 272 -6.24 -8.89 -1.81
N PRO A 273 -5.88 -7.68 -2.28
CA PRO A 273 -4.58 -7.06 -2.01
C PRO A 273 -4.47 -6.41 -0.62
N PHE A 274 -5.58 -6.19 0.07
CA PHE A 274 -5.61 -5.59 1.39
C PHE A 274 -6.87 -6.01 2.16
N ALA A 275 -6.70 -6.37 3.43
CA ALA A 275 -7.81 -6.64 4.37
C ALA A 275 -7.43 -6.19 5.78
N ALA A 276 -8.35 -5.47 6.46
CA ALA A 276 -8.14 -4.94 7.80
C ALA A 276 -9.43 -4.87 8.62
N ALA A 277 -9.33 -5.13 9.92
CA ALA A 277 -10.39 -4.79 10.87
C ALA A 277 -10.37 -3.29 11.14
N THR A 278 -11.57 -2.70 11.26
CA THR A 278 -11.75 -1.26 11.50
C THR A 278 -12.81 -1.01 12.56
N THR A 279 -12.83 0.21 13.11
CA THR A 279 -13.99 0.69 13.88
C THR A 279 -15.15 1.04 12.93
N GLY A 280 -16.37 1.16 13.51
CA GLY A 280 -17.56 1.61 12.78
C GLY A 280 -18.61 0.53 12.57
N ALA A 281 -19.69 0.89 11.87
CA ALA A 281 -20.81 -0.01 11.58
C ALA A 281 -20.40 -1.21 10.70
N THR A 282 -19.44 -0.99 9.80
CA THR A 282 -18.74 -2.05 9.07
C THR A 282 -17.34 -2.19 9.68
N ASN A 283 -17.07 -3.35 10.26
CA ASN A 283 -15.86 -3.59 11.08
C ASN A 283 -14.77 -4.37 10.36
N LEU A 284 -14.94 -4.67 9.07
CA LEU A 284 -13.95 -5.30 8.21
C LEU A 284 -13.94 -4.59 6.84
N CYS A 285 -12.77 -4.21 6.38
CA CYS A 285 -12.57 -3.51 5.13
C CYS A 285 -11.55 -4.26 4.27
N ALA A 286 -11.80 -4.37 2.98
CA ALA A 286 -10.87 -4.96 2.03
C ALA A 286 -10.84 -4.21 0.70
N SER A 287 -9.68 -4.19 0.05
CA SER A 287 -9.58 -3.86 -1.36
C SER A 287 -9.74 -5.14 -2.19
N ILE A 288 -10.49 -5.06 -3.27
CA ILE A 288 -10.77 -6.18 -4.15
C ILE A 288 -10.34 -5.84 -5.57
N ASN A 289 -9.62 -6.77 -6.21
CA ASN A 289 -9.22 -6.67 -7.60
C ASN A 289 -9.73 -7.88 -8.36
N THR A 290 -10.55 -7.66 -9.38
CA THR A 290 -11.08 -8.71 -10.25
C THR A 290 -10.90 -8.33 -11.72
N GLN A 291 -11.14 -9.26 -12.62
CA GLN A 291 -10.92 -9.05 -14.04
C GLN A 291 -11.93 -8.06 -14.64
N ASN A 292 -13.18 -8.11 -14.19
CA ASN A 292 -14.30 -7.27 -14.63
C ASN A 292 -15.42 -7.30 -13.60
N ALA A 293 -16.47 -6.51 -13.81
CA ALA A 293 -17.63 -6.44 -12.94
C ALA A 293 -18.36 -7.80 -12.77
N GLY A 294 -18.44 -8.62 -13.81
CA GLY A 294 -19.04 -9.94 -13.72
C GLY A 294 -18.24 -10.91 -12.81
N SER A 295 -16.90 -10.81 -12.86
CA SER A 295 -16.04 -11.57 -11.93
C SER A 295 -16.18 -11.03 -10.49
N PHE A 296 -16.37 -9.74 -10.31
CA PHE A 296 -16.64 -9.15 -9.00
C PHE A 296 -18.00 -9.61 -8.44
N TYR A 297 -19.04 -9.65 -9.28
CA TYR A 297 -20.34 -10.19 -8.88
C TYR A 297 -20.22 -11.64 -8.39
N ARG A 298 -19.55 -12.52 -9.16
CA ARG A 298 -19.34 -13.91 -8.75
C ARG A 298 -18.52 -14.02 -7.45
N TYR A 299 -17.55 -13.15 -7.26
CA TYR A 299 -16.77 -13.11 -6.03
C TYR A 299 -17.63 -12.72 -4.82
N LEU A 300 -18.52 -11.73 -4.95
CA LEU A 300 -19.44 -11.33 -3.88
C LEU A 300 -20.45 -12.42 -3.55
N THR A 301 -21.07 -13.03 -4.57
CA THR A 301 -22.15 -14.00 -4.40
C THR A 301 -21.69 -15.42 -4.11
N GLY A 302 -20.42 -15.71 -4.23
CA GLY A 302 -19.78 -17.00 -3.91
C GLY A 302 -18.82 -16.85 -2.72
N PRO A 303 -17.52 -16.57 -2.94
CA PRO A 303 -16.53 -16.55 -1.88
C PRO A 303 -16.88 -15.65 -0.69
N VAL A 304 -17.36 -14.43 -0.93
CA VAL A 304 -17.72 -13.50 0.16
C VAL A 304 -18.99 -13.95 0.87
N ALA A 305 -20.01 -14.36 0.12
CA ALA A 305 -21.28 -14.82 0.69
C ALA A 305 -21.15 -16.11 1.52
N SER A 306 -20.10 -16.90 1.30
CA SER A 306 -19.82 -18.11 2.07
C SER A 306 -19.06 -17.89 3.38
N LEU A 307 -18.58 -16.65 3.64
CA LEU A 307 -17.89 -16.32 4.87
C LEU A 307 -18.86 -16.30 6.07
N PRO A 308 -18.64 -17.12 7.11
CA PRO A 308 -19.58 -17.23 8.21
C PRO A 308 -19.59 -15.98 9.09
N GLY A 309 -20.78 -15.45 9.40
CA GLY A 309 -20.94 -14.27 10.28
C GLY A 309 -20.88 -12.93 9.54
N VAL A 310 -20.80 -12.93 8.21
CA VAL A 310 -21.01 -11.72 7.40
C VAL A 310 -22.52 -11.42 7.36
N GLN A 311 -22.89 -10.24 7.87
CA GLN A 311 -24.28 -9.79 7.97
C GLN A 311 -24.66 -8.79 6.87
N HIS A 312 -23.70 -7.93 6.50
CA HIS A 312 -23.92 -6.89 5.50
C HIS A 312 -22.65 -6.66 4.70
N ALA A 313 -22.81 -6.32 3.41
CA ALA A 313 -21.73 -5.93 2.52
C ALA A 313 -22.08 -4.63 1.79
N SER A 314 -21.15 -3.68 1.80
CA SER A 314 -21.20 -2.45 1.01
C SER A 314 -19.99 -2.40 0.10
N THR A 315 -20.15 -1.86 -1.11
CA THR A 315 -19.07 -1.82 -2.10
C THR A 315 -18.93 -0.45 -2.72
N ALA A 316 -17.71 0.00 -2.92
CA ALA A 316 -17.39 1.24 -3.59
C ALA A 316 -16.42 0.95 -4.76
N PRO A 317 -16.92 0.90 -6.01
CA PRO A 317 -16.07 0.71 -7.19
C PRO A 317 -15.08 1.86 -7.33
N THR A 318 -13.80 1.53 -7.55
CA THR A 318 -12.74 2.51 -7.76
C THR A 318 -12.75 2.99 -9.20
N HIS A 319 -12.99 4.27 -9.39
CA HIS A 319 -12.93 4.92 -10.70
C HIS A 319 -11.50 5.32 -11.07
N ARG A 320 -10.78 5.95 -10.13
CA ARG A 320 -9.41 6.43 -10.35
C ARG A 320 -8.59 6.37 -9.05
N LEU A 321 -7.37 5.86 -9.13
CA LEU A 321 -6.37 6.01 -8.08
C LEU A 321 -5.64 7.34 -8.31
N LEU A 322 -5.56 8.20 -7.30
CA LEU A 322 -4.89 9.49 -7.35
C LEU A 322 -3.49 9.43 -6.71
N LYS A 323 -3.35 8.65 -5.65
CA LYS A 323 -2.09 8.46 -4.91
C LYS A 323 -2.00 7.02 -4.41
N GLY A 324 -0.83 6.42 -4.56
CA GLY A 324 -0.49 5.10 -4.01
C GLY A 324 0.03 5.17 -2.57
N PRO A 325 0.88 4.22 -2.16
CA PRO A 325 1.46 4.19 -0.83
C PRO A 325 2.54 5.25 -0.61
N GLY A 326 3.25 5.63 -1.68
CA GLY A 326 4.35 6.59 -1.65
C GLY A 326 3.93 8.06 -1.85
N PRO A 327 4.90 8.95 -2.05
CA PRO A 327 4.65 10.34 -2.42
C PRO A 327 3.88 10.44 -3.74
N LEU A 328 3.24 11.59 -3.97
CA LEU A 328 2.57 11.82 -5.25
C LEU A 328 3.58 11.68 -6.41
N TRP A 329 3.18 10.99 -7.47
CA TRP A 329 4.00 10.89 -8.67
C TRP A 329 4.14 12.27 -9.33
N PRO A 330 5.35 12.64 -9.82
CA PRO A 330 5.52 13.85 -10.60
C PRO A 330 4.53 13.85 -11.76
N GLN A 331 3.82 14.95 -11.94
CA GLN A 331 3.02 15.11 -13.15
C GLN A 331 3.97 15.32 -14.32
N PRO A 332 3.74 14.69 -15.49
CA PRO A 332 4.49 15.04 -16.69
C PRO A 332 4.31 16.53 -16.94
N ALA A 333 5.41 17.23 -17.24
CA ALA A 333 5.36 18.63 -17.58
C ALA A 333 4.28 18.86 -18.65
N ALA A 334 3.37 19.83 -18.39
CA ALA A 334 2.29 20.17 -19.31
C ALA A 334 2.93 20.61 -20.64
N GLY A 335 2.99 19.72 -21.64
CA GLY A 335 3.61 20.02 -22.94
C GLY A 335 4.01 18.83 -23.79
N GLY A 336 4.11 17.62 -23.24
CA GLY A 336 4.35 16.42 -24.05
C GLY A 336 3.03 15.81 -24.54
N LYS A 337 2.62 16.09 -25.76
CA LYS A 337 1.62 15.27 -26.46
C LYS A 337 2.19 13.85 -26.63
N PRO A 338 1.32 12.80 -26.57
CA PRO A 338 1.71 11.41 -26.76
C PRO A 338 2.31 11.13 -28.10
#